data_6b4cf50384c235b67883ac1617e88c81
#
_entry.id   6b4cf50384c235b67883ac1617e88c81
#
_cell.length_a   1.000
_cell.length_b   1.000
_cell.length_c   1.000
_cell.angle_alpha   90.00
_cell.angle_beta   90.00
_cell.angle_gamma   90.00
#
_symmetry.space_group_name_H-M   'P 1'
#
loop_
_entity.id
_entity.type
_entity.pdbx_description
1 polymer ?
#
loop_
_entity_poly.entity_id
_entity_poly.type
_entity_poly.pdbx_seq_one_letter_code
_entity_poly.pdbx_strand_id
1 'polypeptide(L)'
;MLILVGSLIPAALIWPSIPMIVLPLPSTWQVPALLLCALVCGPRAAVIASVAYLTVGLVDLPVFHDGGGPGYLLNPGFGYLAGFVPAAWLSGRLAQQDGMNELGRLSLAAIAGLAMIQICGLLNLLVGALVGRWGSPVLELLFSYGIGPLPAQLALCIAAGCLALPLRRLLLIQ
;
A
#
# COMPACT_ATOMS: atom_id res chain seq x y z
N MET A 1 6.71 12.12 2.56
CA MET A 1 6.48 12.75 1.25
C MET A 1 6.12 11.73 0.16
N LEU A 2 6.90 10.65 -0.06
CA LEU A 2 6.64 9.69 -1.15
C LEU A 2 5.22 9.07 -1.08
N ILE A 3 4.75 8.68 0.10
CA ILE A 3 3.43 8.09 0.31
C ILE A 3 2.32 9.12 0.02
N LEU A 4 2.49 10.36 0.46
CA LEU A 4 1.56 11.46 0.21
C LEU A 4 1.43 11.75 -1.30
N VAL A 5 2.54 11.83 -2.01
CA VAL A 5 2.53 12.03 -3.46
C VAL A 5 1.90 10.82 -4.14
N GLY A 6 2.22 9.61 -3.68
CA GLY A 6 1.65 8.38 -4.21
C GLY A 6 0.13 8.25 -4.03
N SER A 7 -0.46 8.85 -2.99
CA SER A 7 -1.92 8.83 -2.79
C SER A 7 -2.67 9.72 -3.77
N LEU A 8 -2.02 10.76 -4.29
CA LEU A 8 -2.61 11.71 -5.23
C LEU A 8 -2.49 11.25 -6.70
N ILE A 9 -1.64 10.27 -6.98
CA ILE A 9 -1.40 9.80 -8.35
C ILE A 9 -2.14 8.48 -8.58
N PRO A 10 -3.16 8.45 -9.47
CA PRO A 10 -3.78 7.20 -9.88
C PRO A 10 -2.78 6.34 -10.65
N ALA A 11 -2.76 5.05 -10.39
CA ALA A 11 -1.94 4.12 -11.14
C ALA A 11 -2.56 3.87 -12.52
N ALA A 12 -1.73 3.90 -13.57
CA ALA A 12 -2.15 3.59 -14.93
C ALA A 12 -1.13 2.70 -15.60
N LEU A 13 -1.59 1.79 -16.43
CA LEU A 13 -0.77 0.89 -17.24
C LEU A 13 -0.82 1.36 -18.69
N ILE A 14 0.35 1.61 -19.26
CA ILE A 14 0.46 1.97 -20.67
C ILE A 14 0.62 0.68 -21.47
N TRP A 15 -0.40 0.36 -22.27
CA TRP A 15 -0.32 -0.77 -23.20
C TRP A 15 0.26 -0.27 -24.53
N PRO A 16 1.37 -0.84 -25.01
CA PRO A 16 2.00 -0.42 -26.27
C PRO A 16 1.18 -0.94 -27.46
N SER A 17 0.09 -0.28 -27.75
CA SER A 17 -0.71 -0.48 -28.96
C SER A 17 -0.81 0.82 -29.72
N ILE A 18 -1.10 0.77 -31.01
CA ILE A 18 -1.36 1.95 -31.87
C ILE A 18 -2.87 2.04 -32.09
N PRO A 19 -3.62 3.00 -31.48
CA PRO A 19 -3.18 4.07 -30.60
C PRO A 19 -2.82 3.59 -29.17
N MET A 20 -1.97 4.36 -28.48
CA MET A 20 -1.55 4.07 -27.10
C MET A 20 -2.76 4.06 -26.17
N ILE A 21 -3.05 2.91 -25.56
CA ILE A 21 -4.17 2.77 -24.61
C ILE A 21 -3.63 2.90 -23.20
N VAL A 22 -4.08 3.93 -22.48
CA VAL A 22 -3.83 4.10 -21.04
C VAL A 22 -4.96 3.44 -20.29
N LEU A 23 -4.67 2.34 -19.60
CA LEU A 23 -5.62 1.63 -18.76
C LEU A 23 -5.49 2.18 -17.32
N PRO A 24 -6.49 2.93 -16.81
CA PRO A 24 -6.47 3.32 -15.42
C PRO A 24 -6.62 2.07 -14.53
N LEU A 25 -5.70 1.88 -13.60
CA LEU A 25 -5.79 0.81 -12.62
C LEU A 25 -6.67 1.27 -11.45
N PRO A 26 -7.51 0.41 -10.87
CA PRO A 26 -8.31 0.73 -9.69
C PRO A 26 -7.44 0.75 -8.42
N SER A 27 -6.33 1.49 -8.46
CA SER A 27 -5.36 1.59 -7.38
C SER A 27 -4.55 2.88 -7.52
N THR A 28 -4.05 3.40 -6.41
CA THR A 28 -3.13 4.52 -6.36
C THR A 28 -1.69 4.03 -6.15
N TRP A 29 -0.71 4.89 -6.40
CA TRP A 29 0.71 4.64 -6.11
C TRP A 29 1.04 4.62 -4.62
N GLN A 30 0.05 4.76 -3.75
CA GLN A 30 0.20 4.83 -2.30
C GLN A 30 0.85 3.57 -1.70
N VAL A 31 0.30 2.39 -2.01
CA VAL A 31 0.83 1.10 -1.53
C VAL A 31 2.24 0.83 -2.05
N PRO A 32 2.53 0.92 -3.37
CA PRO A 32 3.89 0.73 -3.87
C PRO A 32 4.89 1.76 -3.32
N ALA A 33 4.48 3.02 -3.10
CA ALA A 33 5.33 4.03 -2.50
C ALA A 33 5.71 3.70 -1.05
N LEU A 34 4.75 3.20 -0.27
CA LEU A 34 4.98 2.70 1.09
C LEU A 34 5.97 1.53 1.10
N LEU A 35 5.71 0.53 0.26
CA LEU A 35 6.54 -0.68 0.17
C LEU A 35 7.94 -0.36 -0.34
N LEU A 36 8.07 0.51 -1.34
CA LEU A 36 9.37 1.00 -1.82
C LEU A 36 10.16 1.69 -0.70
N CYS A 37 9.50 2.56 0.07
CA CYS A 37 10.12 3.19 1.24
C CYS A 37 10.60 2.13 2.26
N ALA A 38 9.80 1.10 2.52
CA ALA A 38 10.16 0.03 3.44
C ALA A 38 11.34 -0.81 2.95
N LEU A 39 11.36 -1.15 1.65
CA LEU A 39 12.42 -1.94 1.03
C LEU A 39 13.76 -1.19 0.96
N VAL A 40 13.74 0.12 0.77
CA VAL A 40 14.95 0.94 0.58
C VAL A 40 15.41 1.56 1.88
N CYS A 41 14.51 2.24 2.61
CA CYS A 41 14.88 3.00 3.82
C CYS A 41 14.82 2.15 5.11
N GLY A 42 14.30 0.93 5.02
CA GLY A 42 14.17 0.01 6.14
C GLY A 42 12.93 0.25 7.04
N PRO A 43 12.72 -0.63 8.04
CA PRO A 43 11.48 -0.69 8.80
C PRO A 43 11.19 0.56 9.62
N ARG A 44 12.22 1.13 10.27
CA ARG A 44 12.04 2.30 11.15
C ARG A 44 11.56 3.54 10.37
N ALA A 45 12.24 3.86 9.28
CA ALA A 45 11.90 5.01 8.44
C ALA A 45 10.50 4.85 7.81
N ALA A 46 10.18 3.65 7.31
CA ALA A 46 8.90 3.37 6.70
C ALA A 46 7.73 3.41 7.71
N VAL A 47 7.92 2.90 8.93
CA VAL A 47 6.92 2.99 10.01
C VAL A 47 6.67 4.45 10.39
N ILE A 48 7.73 5.24 10.59
CA ILE A 48 7.58 6.67 10.90
C ILE A 48 6.84 7.39 9.77
N ALA A 49 7.19 7.11 8.51
CA ALA A 49 6.52 7.70 7.35
C ALA A 49 5.04 7.29 7.27
N SER A 50 4.70 6.03 7.61
CA SER A 50 3.32 5.53 7.65
C SER A 50 2.51 6.21 8.74
N VAL A 51 3.06 6.31 9.95
CA VAL A 51 2.40 6.98 11.08
C VAL A 51 2.19 8.46 10.76
N ALA A 52 3.21 9.15 10.24
CA ALA A 52 3.09 10.54 9.83
C ALA A 52 2.01 10.74 8.75
N TYR A 53 1.95 9.85 7.76
CA TYR A 53 0.92 9.87 6.72
C TYR A 53 -0.49 9.73 7.31
N LEU A 54 -0.69 8.74 8.20
CA LEU A 54 -1.98 8.52 8.89
C LEU A 54 -2.37 9.73 9.74
N THR A 55 -1.41 10.30 10.50
CA THR A 55 -1.65 11.47 11.34
C THR A 55 -2.10 12.67 10.50
N VAL A 56 -1.39 12.95 9.39
CA VAL A 56 -1.73 14.05 8.47
C VAL A 56 -3.13 13.86 7.88
N GLY A 57 -3.49 12.62 7.47
CA GLY A 57 -4.79 12.34 6.89
C GLY A 57 -5.95 12.39 7.90
N LEU A 58 -5.68 12.16 9.19
CA LEU A 58 -6.68 12.27 10.25
C LEU A 58 -6.87 13.70 10.75
N VAL A 59 -5.93 14.62 10.49
CA VAL A 59 -6.02 16.05 10.86
C VAL A 59 -6.65 16.86 9.72
N ASP A 60 -7.83 16.45 9.23
CA ASP A 60 -8.67 17.13 8.23
C ASP A 60 -8.03 17.42 6.86
N LEU A 61 -6.86 16.87 6.54
CA LEU A 61 -6.29 16.98 5.21
C LEU A 61 -6.83 15.85 4.30
N PRO A 62 -7.39 16.16 3.13
CA PRO A 62 -7.95 15.16 2.21
C PRO A 62 -6.85 14.41 1.46
N VAL A 63 -6.01 13.68 2.20
CA VAL A 63 -4.89 12.91 1.62
C VAL A 63 -5.22 11.41 1.43
N PHE A 64 -6.35 10.96 1.96
CA PHE A 64 -6.87 9.61 1.71
C PHE A 64 -7.71 9.60 0.44
N HIS A 65 -7.89 8.42 -0.15
CA HIS A 65 -8.57 8.27 -1.44
C HIS A 65 -10.01 8.84 -1.46
N ASP A 66 -10.72 8.73 -0.33
CA ASP A 66 -12.11 9.20 -0.18
C ASP A 66 -12.22 10.42 0.77
N GLY A 67 -11.15 11.19 0.96
CA GLY A 67 -11.16 12.35 1.83
C GLY A 67 -10.14 12.30 2.96
N GLY A 68 -10.54 12.75 4.15
CA GLY A 68 -9.68 12.80 5.35
C GLY A 68 -10.50 13.17 6.59
N GLY A 69 -9.78 13.40 7.70
CA GLY A 69 -10.36 13.79 8.96
C GLY A 69 -10.69 12.62 9.91
N PRO A 70 -11.11 12.93 11.16
CA PRO A 70 -11.36 11.92 12.19
C PRO A 70 -12.50 10.95 11.82
N GLY A 71 -13.46 11.42 11.00
CA GLY A 71 -14.57 10.60 10.50
C GLY A 71 -14.12 9.41 9.64
N TYR A 72 -12.93 9.47 9.05
CA TYR A 72 -12.39 8.40 8.24
C TYR A 72 -12.09 7.11 9.04
N LEU A 73 -11.92 7.21 10.37
CA LEU A 73 -11.82 6.04 11.27
C LEU A 73 -13.04 5.11 11.17
N LEU A 74 -14.18 5.67 10.78
CA LEU A 74 -15.45 4.94 10.63
C LEU A 74 -15.63 4.36 9.21
N ASN A 75 -14.72 4.67 8.28
CA ASN A 75 -14.78 4.19 6.90
C ASN A 75 -14.32 2.72 6.82
N PRO A 76 -14.98 1.86 6.01
CA PRO A 76 -14.55 0.48 5.77
C PRO A 76 -13.09 0.37 5.30
N GLY A 77 -12.62 1.35 4.53
CA GLY A 77 -11.25 1.41 4.00
C GLY A 77 -10.17 1.70 5.05
N PHE A 78 -10.53 2.21 6.25
CA PHE A 78 -9.55 2.58 7.27
C PHE A 78 -8.66 1.41 7.71
N GLY A 79 -9.18 0.20 7.77
CA GLY A 79 -8.40 -0.99 8.14
C GLY A 79 -7.21 -1.25 7.21
N TYR A 80 -7.37 -0.98 5.91
CA TYR A 80 -6.29 -1.10 4.94
C TYR A 80 -5.21 -0.03 5.19
N LEU A 81 -5.60 1.18 5.55
CA LEU A 81 -4.66 2.26 5.90
C LEU A 81 -3.92 1.97 7.21
N ALA A 82 -4.63 1.49 8.23
CA ALA A 82 -4.02 1.07 9.49
C ALA A 82 -3.00 -0.07 9.29
N GLY A 83 -3.25 -0.93 8.29
CA GLY A 83 -2.35 -1.99 7.86
C GLY A 83 -0.99 -1.50 7.31
N PHE A 84 -0.85 -0.21 6.97
CA PHE A 84 0.41 0.36 6.47
C PHE A 84 1.53 0.28 7.49
N VAL A 85 1.23 0.47 8.77
CA VAL A 85 2.23 0.45 9.84
C VAL A 85 2.86 -0.95 9.99
N PRO A 86 2.08 -2.02 10.22
CA PRO A 86 2.65 -3.37 10.31
C PRO A 86 3.23 -3.86 8.98
N ALA A 87 2.66 -3.46 7.83
CA ALA A 87 3.20 -3.80 6.51
C ALA A 87 4.58 -3.18 6.28
N ALA A 88 4.74 -1.89 6.61
CA ALA A 88 6.01 -1.19 6.53
C ALA A 88 7.09 -1.85 7.40
N TRP A 89 6.72 -2.24 8.61
CA TRP A 89 7.62 -2.94 9.52
C TRP A 89 8.02 -4.31 8.97
N LEU A 90 7.05 -5.11 8.54
CA LEU A 90 7.28 -6.47 8.02
C LEU A 90 8.15 -6.44 6.76
N SER A 91 7.76 -5.68 5.73
CA SER A 91 8.50 -5.58 4.48
C SER A 91 9.91 -5.03 4.69
N GLY A 92 10.05 -4.01 5.54
CA GLY A 92 11.36 -3.45 5.86
C GLY A 92 12.25 -4.42 6.66
N ARG A 93 11.69 -5.21 7.57
CA ARG A 93 12.42 -6.27 8.30
C ARG A 93 12.89 -7.38 7.36
N LEU A 94 12.01 -7.83 6.47
CA LEU A 94 12.36 -8.84 5.48
C LEU A 94 13.47 -8.33 4.54
N ALA A 95 13.37 -7.09 4.08
CA ALA A 95 14.35 -6.50 3.18
C ALA A 95 15.75 -6.32 3.80
N GLN A 96 15.88 -6.35 5.13
CA GLN A 96 17.14 -6.27 5.86
C GLN A 96 17.78 -7.63 6.17
N GLN A 97 17.15 -8.74 5.76
CA GLN A 97 17.74 -10.07 5.94
C GLN A 97 18.88 -10.30 4.95
N ASP A 98 19.81 -11.17 5.33
CA ASP A 98 20.93 -11.55 4.48
C ASP A 98 20.45 -12.17 3.16
N GLY A 99 21.07 -11.79 2.05
CA GLY A 99 20.74 -12.30 0.73
C GLY A 99 19.53 -11.63 0.04
N MET A 100 18.98 -10.54 0.59
CA MET A 100 17.87 -9.79 -0.01
C MET A 100 18.31 -8.79 -1.11
N ASN A 101 19.32 -9.19 -1.90
CA ASN A 101 19.84 -8.40 -3.03
C ASN A 101 19.33 -8.90 -4.39
N GLU A 102 18.39 -9.84 -4.38
CA GLU A 102 17.75 -10.39 -5.57
C GLU A 102 16.36 -9.79 -5.77
N LEU A 103 16.01 -9.55 -7.05
CA LEU A 103 14.70 -9.02 -7.43
C LEU A 103 13.55 -9.84 -6.85
N GLY A 104 13.62 -11.17 -6.98
CA GLY A 104 12.56 -12.06 -6.52
C GLY A 104 12.30 -11.96 -5.03
N ARG A 105 13.36 -11.87 -4.22
CA ARG A 105 13.26 -11.77 -2.76
C ARG A 105 12.70 -10.42 -2.32
N LEU A 106 13.11 -9.32 -2.96
CA LEU A 106 12.55 -7.99 -2.69
C LEU A 106 11.07 -7.90 -3.09
N SER A 107 10.70 -8.49 -4.22
CA SER A 107 9.30 -8.56 -4.64
C SER A 107 8.46 -9.41 -3.67
N LEU A 108 8.98 -10.52 -3.16
CA LEU A 108 8.32 -11.33 -2.13
C LEU A 108 8.14 -10.56 -0.81
N ALA A 109 9.13 -9.76 -0.40
CA ALA A 109 9.00 -8.90 0.77
C ALA A 109 7.93 -7.82 0.59
N ALA A 110 7.80 -7.26 -0.63
CA ALA A 110 6.71 -6.35 -0.97
C ALA A 110 5.34 -7.04 -0.92
N ILE A 111 5.23 -8.25 -1.50
CA ILE A 111 4.00 -9.04 -1.48
C ILE A 111 3.60 -9.43 -0.06
N ALA A 112 4.56 -9.76 0.81
CA ALA A 112 4.29 -10.02 2.23
C ALA A 112 3.72 -8.78 2.94
N GLY A 113 4.23 -7.58 2.63
CA GLY A 113 3.67 -6.32 3.11
C GLY A 113 2.26 -6.07 2.60
N LEU A 114 2.02 -6.32 1.31
CA LEU A 114 0.68 -6.22 0.74
C LEU A 114 -0.29 -7.19 1.42
N ALA A 115 0.11 -8.44 1.66
CA ALA A 115 -0.69 -9.41 2.39
C ALA A 115 -1.04 -8.92 3.80
N MET A 116 -0.13 -8.27 4.50
CA MET A 116 -0.38 -7.68 5.81
C MET A 116 -1.43 -6.56 5.72
N ILE A 117 -1.37 -5.70 4.70
CA ILE A 117 -2.39 -4.66 4.44
C ILE A 117 -3.76 -5.31 4.23
N GLN A 118 -3.83 -6.35 3.41
CA GLN A 118 -5.08 -7.06 3.12
C GLN A 118 -5.66 -7.72 4.38
N ILE A 119 -4.83 -8.36 5.20
CA ILE A 119 -5.26 -8.98 6.46
C ILE A 119 -5.85 -7.92 7.40
N CYS A 120 -5.18 -6.79 7.60
CA CYS A 120 -5.68 -5.70 8.45
C CYS A 120 -7.00 -5.11 7.91
N GLY A 121 -7.11 -4.92 6.60
CA GLY A 121 -8.33 -4.45 5.95
C GLY A 121 -9.49 -5.41 6.14
N LEU A 122 -9.28 -6.70 5.87
CA LEU A 122 -10.28 -7.75 6.04
C LEU A 122 -10.73 -7.87 7.49
N LEU A 123 -9.81 -7.82 8.45
CA LEU A 123 -10.15 -7.83 9.88
C LEU A 123 -11.06 -6.66 10.25
N ASN A 124 -10.75 -5.44 9.76
CA ASN A 124 -11.61 -4.29 10.00
C ASN A 124 -13.00 -4.45 9.38
N LEU A 125 -13.08 -4.98 8.16
CA LEU A 125 -14.36 -5.25 7.49
C LEU A 125 -15.20 -6.28 8.28
N LEU A 126 -14.57 -7.37 8.72
CA LEU A 126 -15.25 -8.43 9.49
C LEU A 126 -15.72 -7.91 10.85
N VAL A 127 -14.87 -7.19 11.59
CA VAL A 127 -15.24 -6.61 12.88
C VAL A 127 -16.39 -5.60 12.72
N GLY A 128 -16.31 -4.73 11.72
CA GLY A 128 -17.37 -3.76 11.45
C GLY A 128 -18.68 -4.41 11.02
N ALA A 129 -18.62 -5.55 10.31
CA ALA A 129 -19.79 -6.35 9.97
C ALA A 129 -20.45 -6.98 11.19
N LEU A 130 -19.65 -7.57 12.10
CA LEU A 130 -20.15 -8.17 13.35
C LEU A 130 -20.83 -7.13 14.26
N VAL A 131 -20.34 -5.91 14.26
CA VAL A 131 -20.91 -4.79 15.04
C VAL A 131 -22.11 -4.13 14.32
N GLY A 132 -22.42 -4.55 13.08
CA GLY A 132 -23.50 -3.94 12.29
C GLY A 132 -23.20 -2.51 11.83
N ARG A 133 -21.92 -2.17 11.67
CA ARG A 133 -21.45 -0.80 11.37
C ARG A 133 -21.64 -0.39 9.92
N TRP A 134 -21.69 -1.39 9.03
CA TRP A 134 -21.75 -1.14 7.58
C TRP A 134 -23.17 -1.14 7.07
N GLY A 135 -23.54 -0.06 6.33
CA GLY A 135 -24.85 0.03 5.65
C GLY A 135 -24.92 -0.77 4.35
N SER A 136 -23.77 -1.19 3.80
CA SER A 136 -23.67 -1.98 2.57
C SER A 136 -23.36 -3.45 2.87
N PRO A 137 -23.72 -4.37 1.95
CA PRO A 137 -23.39 -5.79 2.10
C PRO A 137 -21.87 -5.99 2.19
N VAL A 138 -21.43 -6.80 3.15
CA VAL A 138 -20.00 -7.08 3.38
C VAL A 138 -19.28 -7.59 2.13
N LEU A 139 -20.01 -8.39 1.33
CA LEU A 139 -19.48 -8.92 0.08
C LEU A 139 -19.11 -7.83 -0.94
N GLU A 140 -19.94 -6.81 -1.06
CA GLU A 140 -19.69 -5.66 -1.93
C GLU A 140 -18.47 -4.86 -1.46
N LEU A 141 -18.36 -4.62 -0.15
CA LEU A 141 -17.18 -3.96 0.44
C LEU A 141 -15.90 -4.78 0.23
N LEU A 142 -15.99 -6.10 0.35
CA LEU A 142 -14.87 -7.01 0.10
C LEU A 142 -14.38 -6.92 -1.36
N PHE A 143 -15.30 -6.90 -2.32
CA PHE A 143 -14.94 -6.73 -3.73
C PHE A 143 -14.38 -5.34 -4.01
N SER A 144 -14.97 -4.29 -3.47
CA SER A 144 -14.57 -2.91 -3.71
C SER A 144 -13.18 -2.59 -3.13
N TYR A 145 -12.95 -2.93 -1.86
CA TYR A 145 -11.72 -2.55 -1.15
C TYR A 145 -10.64 -3.63 -1.14
N GLY A 146 -11.01 -4.91 -1.23
CA GLY A 146 -10.08 -6.04 -1.16
C GLY A 146 -9.72 -6.60 -2.53
N ILE A 147 -10.64 -7.33 -3.14
CA ILE A 147 -10.36 -8.16 -4.33
C ILE A 147 -10.14 -7.31 -5.58
N GLY A 148 -10.93 -6.25 -5.79
CA GLY A 148 -10.86 -5.42 -7.00
C GLY A 148 -9.48 -4.81 -7.23
N PRO A 149 -8.88 -4.10 -6.25
CA PRO A 149 -7.55 -3.51 -6.41
C PRO A 149 -6.40 -4.52 -6.38
N LEU A 150 -6.61 -5.74 -5.89
CA LEU A 150 -5.56 -6.72 -5.58
C LEU A 150 -4.66 -7.07 -6.78
N PRO A 151 -5.16 -7.34 -8.00
CA PRO A 151 -4.31 -7.65 -9.16
C PRO A 151 -3.38 -6.49 -9.51
N ALA A 152 -3.92 -5.25 -9.48
CA ALA A 152 -3.15 -4.04 -9.74
C ALA A 152 -2.06 -3.84 -8.68
N GLN A 153 -2.41 -4.02 -7.41
CA GLN A 153 -1.46 -3.91 -6.29
C GLN A 153 -0.36 -4.96 -6.36
N LEU A 154 -0.66 -6.20 -6.75
CA LEU A 154 0.37 -7.25 -6.96
C LEU A 154 1.35 -6.87 -8.07
N ALA A 155 0.86 -6.38 -9.20
CA ALA A 155 1.72 -5.91 -10.28
C ALA A 155 2.63 -4.74 -9.82
N LEU A 156 2.06 -3.81 -9.05
CA LEU A 156 2.79 -2.68 -8.47
C LEU A 156 3.80 -3.11 -7.39
N CYS A 157 3.56 -4.20 -6.65
CA CYS A 157 4.56 -4.78 -5.73
C CYS A 157 5.79 -5.29 -6.47
N ILE A 158 5.60 -5.94 -7.62
CA ILE A 158 6.72 -6.38 -8.48
C ILE A 158 7.49 -5.16 -8.99
N ALA A 159 6.79 -4.13 -9.45
CA ALA A 159 7.41 -2.87 -9.87
C ALA A 159 8.20 -2.19 -8.73
N ALA A 160 7.66 -2.19 -7.50
CA ALA A 160 8.36 -1.67 -6.33
C ALA A 160 9.65 -2.47 -6.04
N GLY A 161 9.61 -3.80 -6.16
CA GLY A 161 10.80 -4.66 -6.06
C GLY A 161 11.85 -4.34 -7.13
N CYS A 162 11.40 -4.15 -8.38
CA CYS A 162 12.26 -3.75 -9.51
C CYS A 162 12.94 -2.40 -9.25
N LEU A 163 12.23 -1.43 -8.71
CA LEU A 163 12.77 -0.10 -8.39
C LEU A 163 13.65 -0.10 -7.14
N ALA A 164 13.34 -0.94 -6.16
CA ALA A 164 14.11 -1.03 -4.93
C ALA A 164 15.55 -1.51 -5.19
N LEU A 165 15.75 -2.44 -6.12
CA LEU A 165 17.05 -3.01 -6.41
C LEU A 165 18.10 -1.97 -6.85
N PRO A 166 17.87 -1.15 -7.91
CA PRO A 166 18.82 -0.12 -8.31
C PRO A 166 18.96 0.99 -7.26
N LEU A 167 17.86 1.37 -6.57
CA LEU A 167 17.92 2.38 -5.53
C LEU A 167 18.79 1.95 -4.35
N ARG A 168 18.69 0.71 -3.90
CA ARG A 168 19.56 0.17 -2.85
C ARG A 168 21.03 0.17 -3.27
N ARG A 169 21.34 -0.19 -4.52
CA ARG A 169 22.71 -0.13 -5.07
C ARG A 169 23.25 1.28 -5.13
N LEU A 170 22.44 2.26 -5.57
CA LEU A 170 22.81 3.67 -5.63
C LEU A 170 23.07 4.26 -4.25
N LEU A 171 22.30 3.87 -3.25
CA LEU A 171 22.41 4.34 -1.87
C LEU A 171 23.42 3.53 -1.04
N LEU A 172 24.16 2.58 -1.66
CA LEU A 172 25.12 1.70 -1.00
C LEU A 172 24.53 0.94 0.21
N ILE A 173 23.25 0.63 0.17
CA ILE A 173 22.55 -0.15 1.19
C ILE A 173 22.78 -1.64 0.86
N GLN A 174 23.56 -2.32 1.69
CA GLN A 174 23.84 -3.75 1.59
C GLN A 174 22.91 -4.55 2.51
#